data_2270457ae2bc5b59bb4025ce40540f65
#
_entry.id   2270457ae2bc5b59bb4025ce40540f65
#
_cell.length_a   1.000
_cell.length_b   1.000
_cell.length_c   1.000
_cell.angle_alpha   90.00
_cell.angle_beta   90.00
_cell.angle_gamma   90.00
#
_symmetry.space_group_name_H-M   'P 1'
#
loop_
_entity.id
_entity.type
_entity.pdbx_description
1 polymer ?
#
loop_
_entity_poly.entity_id
_entity_poly.type
_entity_poly.pdbx_seq_one_letter_code
_entity_poly.pdbx_strand_id
1 'polypeptide(L)'
;MNARIARPTTAAAVAAALFASLSACGGDDAAAPSGKVVIAGTEIVKDQKLHDLLPEKIRKAGAVRVATDVPYPPFEMFVKEGEPALTGLDYDLGQALGAKLGVRFAFTPQKFDGIVPAIQAGKFDVAMSAITDNKERQQVVDFVDYSRSGSGILVAEGNPAKVTTLDDLCGRKVAVQTATNQLDLLKEHQAACEKAGQGKIDIQTFPKDSDAQLALRSGKVVAQVLTKPAAGWVAKTADDGKAFDLAEDPAAPGGYNASPNGIAVSKDLPQLTDAIQKALQELIDDGTVAAVYGKYGVASIAVEEATKNAAVD
;
A
#
# COMPACT_ATOMS: atom_id res chain seq x y z
N MET A 1 -20.79 70.25 50.04
CA MET A 1 -19.70 71.25 50.21
C MET A 1 -18.55 70.89 49.29
N ASN A 2 -18.31 71.84 48.38
CA ASN A 2 -17.03 72.14 47.68
C ASN A 2 -16.26 71.02 46.93
N ALA A 3 -16.32 70.98 45.66
CA ALA A 3 -15.74 71.89 44.62
C ALA A 3 -14.18 71.70 44.45
N ARG A 4 -13.74 71.35 43.32
CA ARG A 4 -13.00 72.05 42.22
C ARG A 4 -12.18 71.05 41.41
N ILE A 5 -12.43 70.88 40.14
CA ILE A 5 -11.91 71.51 38.95
C ILE A 5 -10.38 71.34 38.83
N ALA A 6 -9.94 70.63 37.77
CA ALA A 6 -9.01 71.09 36.75
C ALA A 6 -8.85 70.10 35.59
N ARG A 7 -8.98 70.57 34.37
CA ARG A 7 -8.61 70.06 33.06
C ARG A 7 -7.19 70.56 32.74
N PRO A 8 -6.62 70.28 31.56
CA PRO A 8 -6.54 69.15 30.63
C PRO A 8 -5.08 68.86 30.23
N THR A 9 -4.82 67.75 29.53
CA THR A 9 -3.75 67.74 28.51
C THR A 9 -4.01 66.70 27.45
N THR A 10 -3.99 67.13 26.25
CA THR A 10 -4.01 66.45 24.96
C THR A 10 -2.78 65.57 24.74
N ALA A 11 -2.96 64.36 24.22
CA ALA A 11 -1.91 63.63 23.49
C ALA A 11 -2.52 62.68 22.45
N ALA A 12 -2.16 62.92 21.26
CA ALA A 12 -2.18 62.32 19.95
C ALA A 12 -2.68 60.88 19.79
N ALA A 13 -3.62 60.73 18.86
CA ALA A 13 -4.00 59.49 18.22
C ALA A 13 -2.88 58.97 17.31
N VAL A 14 -2.48 57.70 17.51
CA VAL A 14 -1.80 56.88 16.51
C VAL A 14 -2.73 55.75 16.15
N ALA A 15 -3.34 55.84 14.97
CA ALA A 15 -4.12 54.78 14.36
C ALA A 15 -3.16 53.71 13.81
N ALA A 16 -3.03 52.61 14.51
CA ALA A 16 -2.40 51.40 13.96
C ALA A 16 -3.48 50.59 13.24
N ALA A 17 -3.50 50.59 11.92
CA ALA A 17 -4.32 49.74 11.09
C ALA A 17 -3.80 48.31 11.19
N LEU A 18 -4.49 47.45 11.94
CA LEU A 18 -4.35 46.00 11.92
C LEU A 18 -5.02 45.48 10.64
N PHE A 19 -4.20 45.15 9.66
CA PHE A 19 -4.60 44.28 8.57
C PHE A 19 -4.75 42.87 9.13
N ALA A 20 -5.99 42.48 9.42
CA ALA A 20 -6.35 41.11 9.63
C ALA A 20 -6.30 40.39 8.27
N SER A 21 -5.20 39.70 7.99
CA SER A 21 -5.14 38.72 6.91
C SER A 21 -6.01 37.52 7.32
N LEU A 22 -7.22 37.46 6.75
CA LEU A 22 -8.00 36.22 6.72
C LEU A 22 -7.21 35.21 5.88
N SER A 23 -6.44 34.34 6.51
CA SER A 23 -5.98 33.10 5.89
C SER A 23 -7.20 32.20 5.73
N ALA A 24 -7.71 32.15 4.51
CA ALA A 24 -8.69 31.16 4.11
C ALA A 24 -8.09 29.77 4.36
N CYS A 25 -8.80 28.91 5.06
CA CYS A 25 -8.58 27.47 5.09
C CYS A 25 -8.72 26.94 3.65
N GLY A 26 -7.61 26.78 2.97
CA GLY A 26 -7.50 26.06 1.70
C GLY A 26 -6.81 24.75 1.98
N GLY A 27 -7.33 23.65 1.40
CA GLY A 27 -6.88 22.29 1.61
C GLY A 27 -5.38 22.07 1.42
N ASP A 28 -4.90 20.94 1.90
CA ASP A 28 -3.52 20.46 1.81
C ASP A 28 -3.00 20.36 0.37
N ASP A 29 -2.69 21.52 -0.23
CA ASP A 29 -1.83 21.62 -1.41
C ASP A 29 -0.36 21.57 -0.96
N ALA A 30 0.08 20.40 -0.48
CA ALA A 30 1.49 20.17 -0.30
C ALA A 30 2.16 20.24 -1.67
N ALA A 31 3.00 21.25 -1.88
CA ALA A 31 3.77 21.44 -3.12
C ALA A 31 4.58 20.19 -3.45
N ALA A 32 4.82 19.96 -4.75
CA ALA A 32 5.73 18.90 -5.20
C ALA A 32 7.08 19.02 -4.45
N PRO A 33 7.74 17.91 -4.10
CA PRO A 33 9.00 17.97 -3.36
C PRO A 33 10.04 18.76 -4.17
N SER A 34 10.44 19.91 -3.65
CA SER A 34 11.50 20.74 -4.21
C SER A 34 12.74 20.53 -3.35
N GLY A 35 13.70 19.72 -3.82
CA GLY A 35 14.94 19.47 -3.12
C GLY A 35 15.24 17.97 -2.91
N LYS A 36 16.21 17.73 -2.04
CA LYS A 36 16.64 16.39 -1.65
C LYS A 36 15.64 15.80 -0.66
N VAL A 37 15.15 14.59 -0.96
CA VAL A 37 14.26 13.81 -0.09
C VAL A 37 15.03 12.61 0.42
N VAL A 38 14.92 12.29 1.71
CA VAL A 38 15.58 11.11 2.30
C VAL A 38 14.52 10.05 2.59
N ILE A 39 14.65 8.89 1.95
CA ILE A 39 13.77 7.73 2.16
C ILE A 39 14.63 6.53 2.57
N ALA A 40 14.27 5.87 3.66
CA ALA A 40 15.02 4.74 4.21
C ALA A 40 16.54 4.98 4.33
N GLY A 41 16.94 6.23 4.61
CA GLY A 41 18.35 6.63 4.73
C GLY A 41 19.04 6.98 3.40
N THR A 42 18.37 6.82 2.26
CA THR A 42 18.91 7.17 0.93
C THR A 42 18.42 8.54 0.50
N GLU A 43 19.35 9.39 0.03
CA GLU A 43 19.05 10.70 -0.52
C GLU A 43 18.61 10.56 -1.98
N ILE A 44 17.42 11.04 -2.30
CA ILE A 44 16.84 10.99 -3.64
C ILE A 44 16.76 12.41 -4.22
N VAL A 45 17.25 12.56 -5.43
CA VAL A 45 17.23 13.82 -6.17
C VAL A 45 16.35 13.65 -7.40
N LYS A 46 15.57 14.67 -7.71
CA LYS A 46 14.75 14.72 -8.93
C LYS A 46 15.62 14.52 -10.17
N ASP A 47 15.22 13.61 -11.04
CA ASP A 47 15.75 13.49 -12.39
C ASP A 47 14.88 14.27 -13.38
N GLN A 48 15.46 15.29 -14.00
CA GLN A 48 14.72 16.15 -14.93
C GLN A 48 14.32 15.39 -16.21
N LYS A 49 15.14 14.44 -16.68
CA LYS A 49 14.81 13.65 -17.88
C LYS A 49 13.61 12.74 -17.64
N LEU A 50 13.54 12.11 -16.45
CA LEU A 50 12.39 11.30 -16.05
C LEU A 50 11.14 12.17 -15.85
N HIS A 51 11.30 13.34 -15.24
CA HIS A 51 10.20 14.30 -15.10
C HIS A 51 9.59 14.69 -16.44
N ASP A 52 10.41 14.91 -17.46
CA ASP A 52 9.98 15.33 -18.78
C ASP A 52 9.23 14.22 -19.55
N LEU A 53 9.39 12.94 -19.14
CA LEU A 53 8.61 11.82 -19.66
C LEU A 53 7.17 11.79 -19.16
N LEU A 54 6.88 12.42 -18.02
CA LEU A 54 5.55 12.41 -17.44
C LEU A 54 4.52 13.05 -18.39
N PRO A 55 3.27 12.55 -18.41
CA PRO A 55 2.17 13.20 -19.12
C PRO A 55 2.04 14.67 -18.68
N GLU A 56 1.73 15.57 -19.64
CA GLU A 56 1.57 17.00 -19.35
C GLU A 56 0.56 17.26 -18.21
N LYS A 57 -0.52 16.48 -18.19
CA LYS A 57 -1.56 16.53 -17.13
C LYS A 57 -0.94 16.32 -15.74
N ILE A 58 -0.06 15.33 -15.59
CA ILE A 58 0.60 14.99 -14.32
C ILE A 58 1.62 16.07 -13.94
N ARG A 59 2.42 16.54 -14.92
CA ARG A 59 3.39 17.64 -14.68
C ARG A 59 2.70 18.92 -14.20
N LYS A 60 1.58 19.29 -14.85
CA LYS A 60 0.79 20.49 -14.47
C LYS A 60 0.13 20.33 -13.11
N ALA A 61 -0.37 19.14 -12.77
CA ALA A 61 -0.98 18.85 -11.47
C ALA A 61 0.07 18.76 -10.34
N GLY A 62 1.35 18.49 -10.68
CA GLY A 62 2.42 18.26 -9.71
C GLY A 62 2.19 17.05 -8.81
N ALA A 63 1.23 16.19 -9.15
CA ALA A 63 0.85 15.04 -8.34
C ALA A 63 0.31 13.87 -9.19
N VAL A 64 0.59 12.66 -8.72
CA VAL A 64 0.01 11.39 -9.13
C VAL A 64 -0.97 10.96 -8.03
N ARG A 65 -2.22 10.68 -8.39
CA ARG A 65 -3.26 10.22 -7.45
C ARG A 65 -3.14 8.72 -7.25
N VAL A 66 -2.84 8.30 -6.02
CA VAL A 66 -2.56 6.90 -5.68
C VAL A 66 -3.68 6.30 -4.84
N ALA A 67 -4.28 5.20 -5.28
CA ALA A 67 -5.20 4.40 -4.47
C ALA A 67 -4.40 3.38 -3.63
N THR A 68 -4.81 3.16 -2.37
CA THR A 68 -4.21 2.18 -1.46
C THR A 68 -5.26 1.65 -0.47
N ASP A 69 -5.25 0.35 -0.17
CA ASP A 69 -6.16 -0.25 0.82
C ASP A 69 -5.43 -0.43 2.16
N VAL A 70 -5.59 0.54 3.02
CA VAL A 70 -4.91 0.62 4.31
C VAL A 70 -5.86 0.33 5.49
N PRO A 71 -5.42 -0.45 6.50
CA PRO A 71 -4.07 -0.99 6.70
C PRO A 71 -3.87 -2.39 6.06
N TYR A 72 -2.69 -2.60 5.46
CA TYR A 72 -2.20 -3.90 5.01
C TYR A 72 -0.67 -4.01 5.26
N PRO A 73 -0.23 -4.21 6.51
CA PRO A 73 1.18 -4.21 6.87
C PRO A 73 1.95 -5.40 6.26
N PRO A 74 3.23 -5.23 5.89
CA PRO A 74 4.05 -4.02 6.00
C PRO A 74 3.96 -3.08 4.79
N PHE A 75 3.06 -3.31 3.83
CA PHE A 75 2.99 -2.56 2.58
C PHE A 75 2.42 -1.16 2.78
N GLU A 76 1.26 -1.03 3.42
CA GLU A 76 0.64 0.24 3.79
C GLU A 76 0.06 0.21 5.19
N MET A 77 0.41 1.19 6.00
CA MET A 77 0.01 1.28 7.40
C MET A 77 -0.31 2.72 7.79
N PHE A 78 -1.13 2.89 8.80
CA PHE A 78 -1.17 4.17 9.51
C PHE A 78 0.06 4.28 10.43
N VAL A 79 0.67 5.47 10.51
CA VAL A 79 1.77 5.73 11.45
C VAL A 79 1.28 5.49 12.88
N LYS A 80 0.04 5.89 13.15
CA LYS A 80 -0.63 5.64 14.41
C LYS A 80 -2.13 5.46 14.15
N GLU A 81 -2.74 4.56 14.90
CA GLU A 81 -4.18 4.30 14.80
C GLU A 81 -4.99 5.58 15.03
N GLY A 82 -5.96 5.84 14.14
CA GLY A 82 -6.79 7.04 14.16
C GLY A 82 -6.17 8.30 13.55
N GLU A 83 -4.91 8.26 13.12
CA GLU A 83 -4.26 9.36 12.39
C GLU A 83 -4.20 9.06 10.88
N PRO A 84 -4.32 10.08 10.00
CA PRO A 84 -4.33 9.85 8.56
C PRO A 84 -2.93 9.62 7.95
N ALA A 85 -1.86 9.86 8.72
CA ALA A 85 -0.50 9.75 8.23
C ALA A 85 -0.14 8.27 7.91
N LEU A 86 0.42 8.06 6.72
CA LEU A 86 0.75 6.74 6.22
C LEU A 86 2.25 6.44 6.32
N THR A 87 2.57 5.17 6.39
CA THR A 87 3.89 4.56 6.28
C THR A 87 3.74 3.17 5.67
N GLY A 88 4.82 2.50 5.37
CA GLY A 88 4.82 1.17 4.78
C GLY A 88 5.66 1.12 3.51
N LEU A 89 5.92 -0.08 3.03
CA LEU A 89 6.77 -0.32 1.86
C LEU A 89 6.25 0.43 0.63
N ASP A 90 4.96 0.28 0.30
CA ASP A 90 4.33 0.89 -0.87
C ASP A 90 4.29 2.41 -0.73
N TYR A 91 4.03 2.90 0.48
CA TYR A 91 4.06 4.34 0.74
C TYR A 91 5.47 4.91 0.55
N ASP A 92 6.49 4.32 1.18
CA ASP A 92 7.88 4.80 1.07
C ASP A 92 8.41 4.71 -0.38
N LEU A 93 8.09 3.60 -1.09
CA LEU A 93 8.44 3.45 -2.49
C LEU A 93 7.75 4.50 -3.36
N GLY A 94 6.47 4.79 -3.11
CA GLY A 94 5.73 5.85 -3.80
C GLY A 94 6.33 7.23 -3.53
N GLN A 95 6.77 7.53 -2.29
CA GLN A 95 7.46 8.78 -1.98
C GLN A 95 8.83 8.87 -2.69
N ALA A 96 9.57 7.74 -2.79
CA ALA A 96 10.82 7.67 -3.52
C ALA A 96 10.63 7.94 -5.03
N LEU A 97 9.64 7.30 -5.64
CA LEU A 97 9.24 7.53 -7.03
C LEU A 97 8.83 8.99 -7.26
N GLY A 98 8.04 9.54 -6.34
CA GLY A 98 7.61 10.92 -6.39
C GLY A 98 8.79 11.91 -6.35
N ALA A 99 9.74 11.69 -5.44
CA ALA A 99 10.97 12.48 -5.34
C ALA A 99 11.80 12.39 -6.63
N LYS A 100 12.00 11.18 -7.16
CA LYS A 100 12.75 10.92 -8.39
C LYS A 100 12.11 11.58 -9.62
N LEU A 101 10.78 11.48 -9.74
CA LEU A 101 9.98 12.05 -10.81
C LEU A 101 9.68 13.55 -10.63
N GLY A 102 9.96 14.13 -9.45
CA GLY A 102 9.67 15.53 -9.14
C GLY A 102 8.18 15.88 -9.12
N VAL A 103 7.33 14.92 -8.65
CA VAL A 103 5.89 15.09 -8.43
C VAL A 103 5.50 14.39 -7.12
N ARG A 104 4.39 14.78 -6.52
CA ARG A 104 3.90 14.15 -5.31
C ARG A 104 3.10 12.87 -5.66
N PHE A 105 3.36 11.76 -5.00
CA PHE A 105 2.49 10.59 -4.99
C PHE A 105 1.49 10.75 -3.84
N ALA A 106 0.26 11.14 -4.18
CA ALA A 106 -0.80 11.49 -3.24
C ALA A 106 -1.64 10.25 -2.93
N PHE A 107 -1.32 9.58 -1.83
CA PHE A 107 -2.02 8.37 -1.40
C PHE A 107 -3.40 8.71 -0.80
N THR A 108 -4.41 7.95 -1.20
CA THR A 108 -5.78 8.06 -0.68
C THR A 108 -6.33 6.68 -0.41
N PRO A 109 -6.88 6.43 0.80
CA PRO A 109 -7.52 5.16 1.12
C PRO A 109 -8.66 4.82 0.16
N GLN A 110 -8.64 3.60 -0.35
CA GLN A 110 -9.65 3.03 -1.23
C GLN A 110 -9.78 1.55 -0.90
N LYS A 111 -11.00 1.01 -0.76
CA LYS A 111 -11.20 -0.44 -0.55
C LYS A 111 -10.62 -1.23 -1.71
N PHE A 112 -9.99 -2.37 -1.40
CA PHE A 112 -9.24 -3.17 -2.37
C PHE A 112 -10.06 -3.57 -3.60
N ASP A 113 -11.29 -4.07 -3.39
CA ASP A 113 -12.22 -4.47 -4.46
C ASP A 113 -12.64 -3.32 -5.39
N GLY A 114 -12.54 -2.09 -4.91
CA GLY A 114 -12.84 -0.87 -5.67
C GLY A 114 -11.63 -0.22 -6.35
N ILE A 115 -10.38 -0.70 -6.16
CA ILE A 115 -9.17 -0.03 -6.67
C ILE A 115 -9.16 -0.01 -8.20
N VAL A 116 -9.22 -1.17 -8.85
CA VAL A 116 -9.15 -1.28 -10.32
C VAL A 116 -10.32 -0.54 -10.98
N PRO A 117 -11.58 -0.71 -10.55
CA PRO A 117 -12.70 0.10 -11.04
C PRO A 117 -12.51 1.61 -10.88
N ALA A 118 -11.89 2.07 -9.78
CA ALA A 118 -11.66 3.49 -9.55
C ALA A 118 -10.56 4.07 -10.45
N ILE A 119 -9.54 3.28 -10.82
CA ILE A 119 -8.54 3.66 -11.85
C ILE A 119 -9.22 3.78 -13.21
N GLN A 120 -10.04 2.78 -13.62
CA GLN A 120 -10.78 2.81 -14.89
C GLN A 120 -11.72 4.01 -14.99
N ALA A 121 -12.35 4.40 -13.88
CA ALA A 121 -13.19 5.60 -13.81
C ALA A 121 -12.39 6.92 -13.77
N GLY A 122 -11.05 6.88 -13.83
CA GLY A 122 -10.19 8.06 -13.79
C GLY A 122 -10.15 8.79 -12.43
N LYS A 123 -10.63 8.14 -11.36
CA LYS A 123 -10.55 8.69 -9.99
C LYS A 123 -9.10 8.71 -9.51
N PHE A 124 -8.33 7.68 -9.83
CA PHE A 124 -6.91 7.55 -9.54
C PHE A 124 -6.11 7.39 -10.83
N ASP A 125 -4.84 7.77 -10.78
CA ASP A 125 -3.90 7.60 -11.88
C ASP A 125 -3.18 6.25 -11.75
N VAL A 126 -2.90 5.85 -10.51
CA VAL A 126 -2.24 4.59 -10.16
C VAL A 126 -2.82 3.99 -8.87
N ALA A 127 -2.45 2.74 -8.58
CA ALA A 127 -2.58 2.17 -7.25
C ALA A 127 -1.28 1.49 -6.81
N MET A 128 -0.99 1.60 -5.51
CA MET A 128 0.07 0.88 -4.80
C MET A 128 -0.56 0.30 -3.54
N SER A 129 -0.72 -1.03 -3.49
CA SER A 129 -1.46 -1.74 -2.44
C SER A 129 -1.19 -3.25 -2.50
N ALA A 130 0.07 -3.65 -2.59
CA ALA A 130 0.51 -5.04 -2.75
C ALA A 130 -0.27 -5.80 -3.84
N ILE A 131 -0.66 -5.11 -4.92
CA ILE A 131 -1.55 -5.65 -5.94
C ILE A 131 -0.78 -6.64 -6.81
N THR A 132 -1.26 -7.88 -6.85
CA THR A 132 -0.71 -8.88 -7.77
C THR A 132 -0.97 -8.49 -9.22
N ASP A 133 0.08 -8.47 -10.03
CA ASP A 133 -0.02 -8.45 -11.48
C ASP A 133 -0.55 -9.80 -11.96
N ASN A 134 -1.73 -9.81 -12.58
CA ASN A 134 -2.34 -10.97 -13.20
C ASN A 134 -2.97 -10.62 -14.56
N LYS A 135 -3.19 -11.64 -15.39
CA LYS A 135 -3.71 -11.47 -16.76
C LYS A 135 -5.09 -10.81 -16.83
N GLU A 136 -5.96 -11.07 -15.84
CA GLU A 136 -7.30 -10.47 -15.78
C GLU A 136 -7.18 -8.95 -15.56
N ARG A 137 -6.39 -8.52 -14.57
CA ARG A 137 -6.19 -7.09 -14.28
C ARG A 137 -5.47 -6.37 -15.40
N GLN A 138 -4.53 -7.04 -16.10
CA GLN A 138 -3.84 -6.49 -17.28
C GLN A 138 -4.79 -6.14 -18.43
N GLN A 139 -6.02 -6.66 -18.47
CA GLN A 139 -7.00 -6.25 -19.47
C GLN A 139 -7.38 -4.77 -19.32
N VAL A 140 -7.31 -4.23 -18.11
CA VAL A 140 -7.91 -2.93 -17.76
C VAL A 140 -6.93 -1.93 -17.14
N VAL A 141 -5.79 -2.37 -16.60
CA VAL A 141 -4.68 -1.53 -16.13
C VAL A 141 -3.36 -2.08 -16.64
N ASP A 142 -2.30 -1.26 -16.65
CA ASP A 142 -0.93 -1.74 -16.83
C ASP A 142 -0.25 -1.86 -15.47
N PHE A 143 0.77 -2.72 -15.38
CA PHE A 143 1.56 -2.91 -14.19
C PHE A 143 3.02 -2.52 -14.39
N VAL A 144 3.62 -1.93 -13.37
CA VAL A 144 5.07 -1.83 -13.21
C VAL A 144 5.44 -2.62 -11.96
N ASP A 145 6.11 -3.76 -12.15
CA ASP A 145 6.36 -4.73 -11.10
C ASP A 145 7.54 -4.29 -10.24
N TYR A 146 7.33 -4.32 -8.91
CA TYR A 146 8.33 -3.88 -7.94
C TYR A 146 8.70 -4.96 -6.92
N SER A 147 7.91 -6.02 -6.79
CA SER A 147 8.19 -7.14 -5.89
C SER A 147 7.64 -8.45 -6.42
N ARG A 148 8.05 -9.58 -5.82
CA ARG A 148 7.49 -10.89 -6.13
C ARG A 148 7.25 -11.66 -4.84
N SER A 149 6.01 -12.12 -4.63
CA SER A 149 5.66 -12.91 -3.45
C SER A 149 4.50 -13.87 -3.74
N GLY A 150 4.42 -14.94 -2.95
CA GLY A 150 3.29 -15.86 -2.98
C GLY A 150 2.31 -15.61 -1.83
N SER A 151 1.28 -16.43 -1.77
CA SER A 151 0.30 -16.45 -0.69
C SER A 151 0.81 -17.25 0.51
N GLY A 152 0.55 -16.76 1.71
CA GLY A 152 0.84 -17.41 2.98
C GLY A 152 -0.41 -17.74 3.76
N ILE A 153 -0.28 -18.61 4.73
CA ILE A 153 -1.38 -19.03 5.62
C ILE A 153 -1.05 -18.55 7.03
N LEU A 154 -1.88 -17.67 7.55
CA LEU A 154 -1.82 -17.19 8.94
C LEU A 154 -2.77 -18.04 9.79
N VAL A 155 -2.29 -18.48 10.93
CA VAL A 155 -3.06 -19.29 11.89
C VAL A 155 -3.02 -18.66 13.28
N ALA A 156 -3.90 -19.07 14.18
CA ALA A 156 -3.81 -18.64 15.58
C ALA A 156 -2.52 -19.17 16.23
N GLU A 157 -2.01 -18.45 17.25
CA GLU A 157 -0.81 -18.86 18.00
C GLU A 157 -0.87 -20.33 18.44
N GLY A 158 0.25 -21.02 18.31
CA GLY A 158 0.38 -22.44 18.59
C GLY A 158 -0.30 -23.35 17.59
N ASN A 159 -0.87 -22.80 16.52
CA ASN A 159 -1.50 -23.54 15.42
C ASN A 159 -2.42 -24.70 15.89
N PRO A 160 -3.47 -24.44 16.68
CA PRO A 160 -4.30 -25.49 17.28
C PRO A 160 -5.01 -26.34 16.23
N ALA A 161 -5.23 -25.80 15.04
CA ALA A 161 -5.84 -26.50 13.91
C ALA A 161 -4.84 -27.38 13.13
N LYS A 162 -3.53 -27.29 13.42
CA LYS A 162 -2.46 -28.03 12.72
C LYS A 162 -2.51 -27.85 11.21
N VAL A 163 -2.66 -26.61 10.78
CA VAL A 163 -2.62 -26.22 9.36
C VAL A 163 -1.18 -25.91 8.98
N THR A 164 -0.62 -26.61 8.01
CA THR A 164 0.73 -26.38 7.47
C THR A 164 0.73 -26.13 5.96
N THR A 165 -0.25 -26.72 5.26
CA THR A 165 -0.37 -26.66 3.79
C THR A 165 -1.76 -26.19 3.35
N LEU A 166 -1.93 -25.92 2.05
CA LEU A 166 -3.25 -25.66 1.46
C LEU A 166 -4.20 -26.84 1.61
N ASP A 167 -3.70 -28.08 1.55
CA ASP A 167 -4.52 -29.29 1.70
C ASP A 167 -5.13 -29.38 3.09
N ASP A 168 -4.46 -28.88 4.12
CA ASP A 168 -4.99 -28.84 5.49
C ASP A 168 -6.18 -27.88 5.65
N LEU A 169 -6.45 -27.02 4.66
CA LEU A 169 -7.59 -26.10 4.65
C LEU A 169 -8.88 -26.79 4.20
N CYS A 170 -8.79 -27.96 3.56
CA CYS A 170 -9.95 -28.70 3.06
C CYS A 170 -10.94 -29.04 4.21
N GLY A 171 -12.23 -28.77 3.97
CA GLY A 171 -13.29 -28.97 4.97
C GLY A 171 -13.33 -27.96 6.12
N ARG A 172 -12.47 -26.91 6.07
CA ARG A 172 -12.34 -25.93 7.16
C ARG A 172 -12.82 -24.54 6.74
N LYS A 173 -13.13 -23.71 7.75
CA LYS A 173 -13.46 -22.30 7.55
C LYS A 173 -12.18 -21.48 7.44
N VAL A 174 -12.02 -20.77 6.33
CA VAL A 174 -10.83 -19.98 6.01
C VAL A 174 -11.22 -18.56 5.62
N ALA A 175 -10.60 -17.57 6.24
CA ALA A 175 -10.81 -16.16 5.90
C ALA A 175 -9.89 -15.71 4.76
N VAL A 176 -10.41 -14.83 3.93
CA VAL A 176 -9.66 -14.19 2.85
C VAL A 176 -10.28 -12.85 2.48
N GLN A 177 -9.49 -11.89 2.01
CA GLN A 177 -10.03 -10.64 1.52
C GLN A 177 -10.66 -10.82 0.13
N THR A 178 -11.76 -10.11 -0.13
CA THR A 178 -12.46 -10.11 -1.44
C THR A 178 -11.59 -9.55 -2.56
N ALA A 179 -11.80 -10.03 -3.80
CA ALA A 179 -11.13 -9.58 -5.01
C ALA A 179 -9.60 -9.75 -5.03
N THR A 180 -9.09 -10.68 -4.24
CA THR A 180 -7.64 -10.98 -4.15
C THR A 180 -7.29 -12.28 -4.90
N ASN A 181 -6.04 -12.38 -5.36
CA ASN A 181 -5.51 -13.65 -5.91
C ASN A 181 -5.51 -14.78 -4.87
N GLN A 182 -5.48 -14.45 -3.58
CA GLN A 182 -5.62 -15.42 -2.49
C GLN A 182 -7.01 -16.06 -2.47
N LEU A 183 -8.04 -15.30 -2.78
CA LEU A 183 -9.40 -15.83 -2.93
C LEU A 183 -9.48 -16.79 -4.13
N ASP A 184 -8.82 -16.44 -5.24
CA ASP A 184 -8.82 -17.29 -6.44
C ASP A 184 -8.00 -18.56 -6.21
N LEU A 185 -6.85 -18.48 -5.54
CA LEU A 185 -6.08 -19.64 -5.08
C LEU A 185 -6.95 -20.62 -4.27
N LEU A 186 -7.73 -20.11 -3.30
CA LEU A 186 -8.62 -20.97 -2.49
C LEU A 186 -9.74 -21.60 -3.33
N LYS A 187 -10.31 -20.87 -4.30
CA LYS A 187 -11.34 -21.42 -5.21
C LYS A 187 -10.76 -22.52 -6.11
N GLU A 188 -9.58 -22.30 -6.67
CA GLU A 188 -8.87 -23.27 -7.52
C GLU A 188 -8.51 -24.53 -6.73
N HIS A 189 -8.11 -24.40 -5.47
CA HIS A 189 -7.75 -25.52 -4.61
C HIS A 189 -8.96 -26.43 -4.23
N GLN A 190 -10.21 -25.97 -4.42
CA GLN A 190 -11.41 -26.78 -4.16
C GLN A 190 -11.41 -28.13 -4.89
N ALA A 191 -10.90 -28.13 -6.14
CA ALA A 191 -10.82 -29.37 -6.94
C ALA A 191 -9.85 -30.38 -6.33
N ALA A 192 -8.77 -29.94 -5.70
CA ALA A 192 -7.83 -30.83 -4.99
C ALA A 192 -8.48 -31.43 -3.74
N CYS A 193 -9.22 -30.64 -2.97
CA CYS A 193 -9.97 -31.11 -1.81
C CYS A 193 -10.99 -32.20 -2.18
N GLU A 194 -11.77 -31.98 -3.24
CA GLU A 194 -12.77 -32.96 -3.74
C GLU A 194 -12.10 -34.27 -4.20
N LYS A 195 -10.99 -34.15 -4.95
CA LYS A 195 -10.22 -35.31 -5.43
C LYS A 195 -9.63 -36.12 -4.27
N ALA A 196 -9.23 -35.45 -3.19
CA ALA A 196 -8.73 -36.09 -1.97
C ALA A 196 -9.84 -36.72 -1.10
N GLY A 197 -11.13 -36.58 -1.47
CA GLY A 197 -12.26 -37.04 -0.67
C GLY A 197 -12.48 -36.23 0.61
N GLN A 198 -11.89 -35.02 0.68
CA GLN A 198 -12.08 -34.09 1.78
C GLN A 198 -13.19 -33.08 1.42
N GLY A 199 -13.75 -32.43 2.41
CA GLY A 199 -14.77 -31.39 2.18
C GLY A 199 -14.17 -30.15 1.53
N LYS A 200 -15.01 -29.41 0.81
CA LYS A 200 -14.58 -28.08 0.26
C LYS A 200 -14.14 -27.13 1.37
N ILE A 201 -13.21 -26.25 1.06
CA ILE A 201 -12.87 -25.12 1.94
C ILE A 201 -14.11 -24.24 2.08
N ASP A 202 -14.54 -23.97 3.32
CA ASP A 202 -15.58 -22.99 3.62
C ASP A 202 -14.97 -21.60 3.63
N ILE A 203 -14.95 -20.96 2.44
CA ILE A 203 -14.29 -19.68 2.20
C ILE A 203 -15.14 -18.54 2.75
N GLN A 204 -14.62 -17.85 3.76
CA GLN A 204 -15.23 -16.67 4.37
C GLN A 204 -14.54 -15.41 3.82
N THR A 205 -15.25 -14.64 3.01
CA THR A 205 -14.70 -13.41 2.39
C THR A 205 -14.99 -12.17 3.22
N PHE A 206 -14.01 -11.27 3.27
CA PHE A 206 -14.10 -10.01 4.01
C PHE A 206 -13.69 -8.83 3.11
N PRO A 207 -14.37 -7.67 3.22
CA PRO A 207 -14.00 -6.48 2.45
C PRO A 207 -12.63 -5.91 2.83
N LYS A 208 -12.17 -6.14 4.07
CA LYS A 208 -10.87 -5.70 4.58
C LYS A 208 -10.07 -6.88 5.12
N ASP A 209 -8.75 -6.83 4.93
CA ASP A 209 -7.84 -7.83 5.50
C ASP A 209 -7.90 -7.85 7.05
N SER A 210 -7.98 -6.69 7.68
CA SER A 210 -8.12 -6.57 9.14
C SER A 210 -9.36 -7.26 9.70
N ASP A 211 -10.48 -7.29 8.95
CA ASP A 211 -11.69 -8.00 9.37
C ASP A 211 -11.48 -9.52 9.28
N ALA A 212 -10.73 -10.00 8.28
CA ALA A 212 -10.33 -11.40 8.17
C ALA A 212 -9.41 -11.82 9.33
N GLN A 213 -8.43 -10.97 9.71
CA GLN A 213 -7.60 -11.20 10.89
C GLN A 213 -8.43 -11.27 12.18
N LEU A 214 -9.42 -10.39 12.34
CA LEU A 214 -10.31 -10.42 13.50
C LEU A 214 -11.14 -11.71 13.55
N ALA A 215 -11.59 -12.22 12.40
CA ALA A 215 -12.29 -13.50 12.33
C ALA A 215 -11.38 -14.67 12.77
N LEU A 216 -10.11 -14.67 12.37
CA LEU A 216 -9.11 -15.63 12.83
C LEU A 216 -8.87 -15.50 14.34
N ARG A 217 -8.62 -14.31 14.83
CA ARG A 217 -8.37 -14.03 16.26
C ARG A 217 -9.53 -14.46 17.16
N SER A 218 -10.77 -14.33 16.67
CA SER A 218 -11.98 -14.74 17.41
C SER A 218 -12.30 -16.22 17.29
N GLY A 219 -11.51 -17.01 16.55
CA GLY A 219 -11.77 -18.44 16.33
C GLY A 219 -12.97 -18.75 15.41
N LYS A 220 -13.49 -17.75 14.68
CA LYS A 220 -14.55 -17.98 13.67
C LYS A 220 -14.07 -18.77 12.47
N VAL A 221 -12.78 -18.64 12.15
CA VAL A 221 -12.06 -19.35 11.10
C VAL A 221 -10.81 -19.97 11.70
N VAL A 222 -10.25 -21.00 11.05
CA VAL A 222 -9.01 -21.65 11.50
C VAL A 222 -7.76 -21.07 10.90
N ALA A 223 -7.89 -20.37 9.77
CA ALA A 223 -6.79 -19.74 9.05
C ALA A 223 -7.27 -18.51 8.27
N GLN A 224 -6.33 -17.65 7.93
CA GLN A 224 -6.49 -16.59 6.93
C GLN A 224 -5.44 -16.78 5.85
N VAL A 225 -5.81 -16.55 4.58
CA VAL A 225 -4.86 -16.55 3.46
C VAL A 225 -4.68 -15.11 2.96
N LEU A 226 -3.42 -14.66 2.94
CA LEU A 226 -3.00 -13.32 2.52
C LEU A 226 -1.60 -13.43 1.86
N THR A 227 -0.97 -12.33 1.45
CA THR A 227 0.40 -12.43 0.93
C THR A 227 1.36 -12.93 2.01
N LYS A 228 2.31 -13.78 1.66
CA LYS A 228 3.25 -14.37 2.63
C LYS A 228 4.04 -13.31 3.42
N PRO A 229 4.53 -12.21 2.80
CA PRO A 229 5.18 -11.14 3.56
C PRO A 229 4.26 -10.48 4.60
N ALA A 230 2.98 -10.25 4.28
CA ALA A 230 2.02 -9.68 5.21
C ALA A 230 1.70 -10.68 6.35
N ALA A 231 1.49 -11.96 6.03
CA ALA A 231 1.31 -13.01 7.02
C ALA A 231 2.48 -13.08 8.01
N GLY A 232 3.72 -13.08 7.48
CA GLY A 232 4.93 -13.10 8.31
C GLY A 232 5.10 -11.85 9.17
N TRP A 233 4.74 -10.68 8.65
CA TRP A 233 4.73 -9.45 9.43
C TRP A 233 3.72 -9.50 10.56
N VAL A 234 2.48 -9.87 10.27
CA VAL A 234 1.40 -9.98 11.26
C VAL A 234 1.74 -11.00 12.34
N ALA A 235 2.23 -12.19 11.96
CA ALA A 235 2.66 -13.21 12.91
C ALA A 235 3.73 -12.69 13.87
N LYS A 236 4.66 -11.87 13.35
CA LYS A 236 5.78 -11.33 14.15
C LYS A 236 5.38 -10.14 15.04
N THR A 237 4.39 -9.34 14.65
CA THR A 237 4.13 -8.05 15.29
C THR A 237 2.80 -7.98 16.04
N ALA A 238 1.80 -8.75 15.66
CA ALA A 238 0.50 -8.71 16.33
C ALA A 238 0.62 -9.22 17.77
N ASP A 239 0.26 -8.38 18.73
CA ASP A 239 0.33 -8.68 20.17
C ASP A 239 1.76 -9.14 20.59
N ASP A 240 2.78 -8.41 20.12
CA ASP A 240 4.21 -8.76 20.33
C ASP A 240 4.58 -10.18 19.84
N GLY A 241 3.96 -10.63 18.73
CA GLY A 241 4.19 -11.96 18.15
C GLY A 241 3.50 -13.10 18.88
N LYS A 242 2.44 -12.83 19.65
CA LYS A 242 1.71 -13.82 20.45
C LYS A 242 0.27 -14.05 20.00
N ALA A 243 -0.13 -13.43 18.89
CA ALA A 243 -1.50 -13.55 18.40
C ALA A 243 -1.64 -14.62 17.31
N PHE A 244 -0.62 -14.76 16.47
CA PHE A 244 -0.68 -15.58 15.27
C PHE A 244 0.67 -16.23 14.94
N ASP A 245 0.60 -17.33 14.21
CA ASP A 245 1.75 -18.00 13.59
C ASP A 245 1.61 -17.99 12.06
N LEU A 246 2.74 -17.92 11.36
CA LEU A 246 2.80 -18.21 9.94
C LEU A 246 2.93 -19.74 9.77
N ALA A 247 1.99 -20.36 9.09
CA ALA A 247 2.12 -21.75 8.69
C ALA A 247 3.20 -21.85 7.60
N GLU A 248 4.24 -22.62 7.87
CA GLU A 248 5.36 -22.80 6.94
C GLU A 248 5.23 -24.12 6.20
N ASP A 249 5.05 -24.05 4.88
CA ASP A 249 5.14 -25.18 3.97
C ASP A 249 6.54 -25.21 3.35
N PRO A 250 7.37 -26.25 3.66
CA PRO A 250 8.71 -26.37 3.04
C PRO A 250 8.67 -26.52 1.52
N ALA A 251 7.55 -26.96 0.94
CA ALA A 251 7.38 -27.06 -0.51
C ALA A 251 7.06 -25.71 -1.17
N ALA A 252 6.66 -24.71 -0.39
CA ALA A 252 6.32 -23.36 -0.85
C ALA A 252 7.04 -22.27 -0.04
N PRO A 253 8.38 -22.23 -0.03
CA PRO A 253 9.14 -21.31 0.82
C PRO A 253 8.89 -19.84 0.48
N GLY A 254 8.57 -19.52 -0.78
CA GLY A 254 8.16 -18.18 -1.24
C GLY A 254 6.65 -17.88 -1.12
N GLY A 255 5.86 -18.85 -0.62
CA GLY A 255 4.40 -18.83 -0.65
C GLY A 255 3.82 -19.47 -1.91
N TYR A 256 2.51 -19.71 -1.90
CA TYR A 256 1.80 -20.36 -3.01
C TYR A 256 1.55 -19.37 -4.16
N ASN A 257 1.63 -19.84 -5.39
CA ASN A 257 1.37 -19.06 -6.61
C ASN A 257 2.11 -17.72 -6.61
N ALA A 258 3.44 -17.77 -6.38
CA ALA A 258 4.26 -16.57 -6.32
C ALA A 258 4.24 -15.81 -7.67
N SER A 259 3.73 -14.60 -7.65
CA SER A 259 3.54 -13.71 -8.80
C SER A 259 4.14 -12.33 -8.52
N PRO A 260 4.44 -11.53 -9.56
CA PRO A 260 4.81 -10.14 -9.35
C PRO A 260 3.68 -9.36 -8.66
N ASN A 261 4.06 -8.41 -7.80
CA ASN A 261 3.19 -7.34 -7.36
C ASN A 261 3.65 -6.05 -8.03
N GLY A 262 2.71 -5.28 -8.55
CA GLY A 262 3.03 -4.12 -9.36
C GLY A 262 2.24 -2.88 -8.97
N ILE A 263 2.76 -1.74 -9.41
CA ILE A 263 2.05 -0.47 -9.43
C ILE A 263 1.05 -0.56 -10.56
N ALA A 264 -0.25 -0.61 -10.23
CA ALA A 264 -1.29 -0.59 -11.25
C ALA A 264 -1.45 0.82 -11.81
N VAL A 265 -1.36 1.00 -13.11
CA VAL A 265 -1.40 2.30 -13.81
C VAL A 265 -2.56 2.34 -14.78
N SER A 266 -3.27 3.46 -14.87
CA SER A 266 -4.33 3.66 -15.86
C SER A 266 -3.79 3.49 -17.28
N LYS A 267 -4.45 2.69 -18.11
CA LYS A 267 -4.11 2.52 -19.54
C LYS A 267 -4.22 3.81 -20.35
N ASP A 268 -4.92 4.82 -19.83
CA ASP A 268 -4.98 6.15 -20.44
C ASP A 268 -3.69 6.98 -20.23
N LEU A 269 -2.74 6.45 -19.44
CA LEU A 269 -1.50 7.12 -19.05
C LEU A 269 -0.24 6.29 -19.39
N PRO A 270 -0.05 5.81 -20.62
CA PRO A 270 1.08 4.94 -20.96
C PRO A 270 2.45 5.60 -20.72
N GLN A 271 2.54 6.93 -20.90
CA GLN A 271 3.77 7.68 -20.58
C GLN A 271 4.08 7.67 -19.08
N LEU A 272 3.04 7.64 -18.20
CA LEU A 272 3.24 7.52 -16.77
C LEU A 272 3.78 6.12 -16.42
N THR A 273 3.27 5.06 -17.06
CA THR A 273 3.79 3.69 -16.91
C THR A 273 5.28 3.62 -17.26
N ASP A 274 5.69 4.20 -18.39
CA ASP A 274 7.07 4.23 -18.83
C ASP A 274 7.98 5.06 -17.89
N ALA A 275 7.48 6.20 -17.42
CA ALA A 275 8.22 7.06 -16.49
C ALA A 275 8.42 6.37 -15.13
N ILE A 276 7.38 5.73 -14.60
CA ILE A 276 7.45 4.97 -13.34
C ILE A 276 8.43 3.80 -13.48
N GLN A 277 8.36 3.02 -14.58
CA GLN A 277 9.27 1.89 -14.78
C GLN A 277 10.73 2.32 -14.77
N LYS A 278 11.07 3.38 -15.52
CA LYS A 278 12.44 3.90 -15.56
C LYS A 278 12.90 4.45 -14.22
N ALA A 279 12.02 5.20 -13.53
CA ALA A 279 12.32 5.73 -12.20
C ALA A 279 12.54 4.59 -11.18
N LEU A 280 11.70 3.55 -11.24
CA LEU A 280 11.83 2.38 -10.38
C LEU A 280 13.14 1.64 -10.65
N GLN A 281 13.53 1.46 -11.93
CA GLN A 281 14.79 0.82 -12.26
C GLN A 281 15.99 1.60 -11.69
N GLU A 282 16.01 2.92 -11.84
CA GLU A 282 17.09 3.73 -11.26
C GLU A 282 17.12 3.65 -9.72
N LEU A 283 15.96 3.55 -9.05
CA LEU A 283 15.88 3.35 -7.59
C LEU A 283 16.28 1.92 -7.16
N ILE A 284 16.16 0.93 -8.04
CA ILE A 284 16.72 -0.41 -7.83
C ILE A 284 18.25 -0.35 -7.95
N ASP A 285 18.75 0.23 -9.03
CA ASP A 285 20.18 0.29 -9.36
C ASP A 285 20.98 1.10 -8.31
N ASP A 286 20.41 2.15 -7.75
CA ASP A 286 21.07 2.99 -6.72
C ASP A 286 20.91 2.44 -5.28
N GLY A 287 20.19 1.32 -5.11
CA GLY A 287 20.00 0.64 -3.83
C GLY A 287 18.89 1.21 -2.95
N THR A 288 18.17 2.23 -3.40
CA THR A 288 17.02 2.82 -2.64
C THR A 288 15.95 1.78 -2.36
N VAL A 289 15.58 0.98 -3.38
CA VAL A 289 14.57 -0.10 -3.23
C VAL A 289 15.04 -1.10 -2.19
N ALA A 290 16.29 -1.56 -2.24
CA ALA A 290 16.84 -2.49 -1.26
C ALA A 290 16.81 -1.92 0.17
N ALA A 291 17.09 -0.63 0.35
CA ALA A 291 17.00 0.05 1.64
C ALA A 291 15.55 0.11 2.17
N VAL A 292 14.56 0.40 1.30
CA VAL A 292 13.14 0.38 1.66
C VAL A 292 12.72 -1.02 2.08
N TYR A 293 13.04 -2.07 1.31
CA TYR A 293 12.69 -3.45 1.68
C TYR A 293 13.36 -3.89 2.98
N GLY A 294 14.63 -3.49 3.18
CA GLY A 294 15.37 -3.76 4.43
C GLY A 294 14.72 -3.13 5.65
N LYS A 295 14.20 -1.91 5.54
CA LYS A 295 13.47 -1.20 6.60
C LYS A 295 12.27 -2.02 7.11
N TYR A 296 11.60 -2.72 6.22
CA TYR A 296 10.41 -3.54 6.55
C TYR A 296 10.71 -5.03 6.71
N GLY A 297 11.98 -5.45 6.62
CA GLY A 297 12.39 -6.84 6.83
C GLY A 297 11.88 -7.82 5.76
N VAL A 298 11.62 -7.33 4.54
CA VAL A 298 11.05 -8.10 3.42
C VAL A 298 11.97 -8.14 2.20
N ALA A 299 13.29 -8.10 2.42
CA ALA A 299 14.28 -8.11 1.34
C ALA A 299 14.14 -9.29 0.36
N SER A 300 13.55 -10.40 0.81
CA SER A 300 13.36 -11.61 -0.01
C SER A 300 12.36 -11.47 -1.15
N ILE A 301 11.54 -10.42 -1.16
CA ILE A 301 10.57 -10.17 -2.25
C ILE A 301 11.08 -9.16 -3.28
N ALA A 302 12.28 -8.61 -3.08
CA ALA A 302 12.87 -7.63 -3.99
C ALA A 302 13.09 -8.24 -5.38
N VAL A 303 12.89 -7.41 -6.41
CA VAL A 303 13.22 -7.74 -7.80
C VAL A 303 14.46 -6.96 -8.23
N GLU A 304 15.22 -7.53 -9.18
CA GLU A 304 16.42 -6.89 -9.72
C GLU A 304 16.09 -6.00 -10.93
N GLU A 305 14.91 -6.17 -11.52
CA GLU A 305 14.47 -5.45 -12.70
C GLU A 305 13.01 -5.01 -12.55
N ALA A 306 12.75 -3.74 -12.93
CA ALA A 306 11.40 -3.19 -13.03
C ALA A 306 10.75 -3.65 -14.34
N THR A 307 9.96 -4.73 -14.28
CA THR A 307 9.24 -5.27 -15.44
C THR A 307 7.88 -4.60 -15.63
N LYS A 308 7.29 -4.79 -16.81
CA LYS A 308 5.91 -4.37 -17.09
C LYS A 308 5.07 -5.57 -17.47
N ASN A 309 3.88 -5.71 -16.86
CA ASN A 309 2.89 -6.73 -17.21
C ASN A 309 3.50 -8.14 -17.25
N ALA A 310 4.30 -8.52 -16.24
CA ALA A 310 5.04 -9.79 -16.21
C ALA A 310 4.30 -10.89 -15.44
N ALA A 311 2.96 -10.86 -15.44
CA ALA A 311 2.12 -11.93 -14.88
C ALA A 311 2.53 -13.31 -15.41
N VAL A 312 2.51 -14.31 -14.55
CA VAL A 312 2.95 -15.70 -14.82
C VAL A 312 1.78 -16.70 -14.92
N ASP A 313 0.53 -16.26 -14.80
CA ASP A 313 -0.73 -17.02 -14.89
C ASP A 313 -1.33 -17.05 -16.32
#